data_077b2d71aa73d6a7028ad81f2ed80a66
#
_entry.id   077b2d71aa73d6a7028ad81f2ed80a66
#
_cell.length_a   1.000
_cell.length_b   1.000
_cell.length_c   1.000
_cell.angle_alpha   90.00
_cell.angle_beta   90.00
_cell.angle_gamma   90.00
#
_symmetry.space_group_name_H-M   'P 1'
#
loop_
_entity.id
_entity.type
_entity.pdbx_description
1 polymer ?
#
loop_
_entity_poly.entity_id
_entity_poly.type
_entity_poly.pdbx_seq_one_letter_code
_entity_poly.pdbx_strand_id
1 'polypeptide(L)' 'MGKRTSKLAELRKQAGLSQVELAELSHIRQSRISEFETGRYSTANMSMKTAANLARALGAHAEDLLEDGE' A
#
# COMPACT_ATOMS: atom_id res chain seq x y z
N MET A 1 -16.97 13.26 -9.98
CA MET A 1 -16.17 12.09 -9.90
C MET A 1 -15.00 12.27 -8.98
N GLY A 2 -15.00 11.61 -7.88
CA GLY A 2 -13.89 11.66 -6.96
C GLY A 2 -12.73 10.81 -7.42
N LYS A 3 -11.58 11.02 -6.83
CA LYS A 3 -10.44 10.18 -7.04
C LYS A 3 -10.71 8.81 -6.43
N ARG A 4 -10.27 7.78 -7.14
CA ARG A 4 -10.35 6.44 -6.58
C ARG A 4 -9.30 6.31 -5.49
N THR A 5 -9.72 5.75 -4.36
CA THR A 5 -8.77 5.42 -3.30
C THR A 5 -8.04 4.15 -3.69
N SER A 6 -6.73 4.15 -3.58
CA SER A 6 -5.96 2.96 -3.90
C SER A 6 -6.28 1.83 -2.92
N LYS A 7 -6.07 0.60 -3.34
CA LYS A 7 -6.29 -0.54 -2.45
C LYS A 7 -5.35 -0.50 -1.25
N LEU A 8 -4.12 -0.05 -1.48
CA LEU A 8 -3.17 0.09 -0.38
C LEU A 8 -3.70 1.08 0.66
N ALA A 9 -4.20 2.23 0.20
CA ALA A 9 -4.75 3.22 1.12
C ALA A 9 -5.97 2.68 1.86
N GLU A 10 -6.83 1.96 1.15
CA GLU A 10 -8.02 1.37 1.77
C GLU A 10 -7.65 0.38 2.86
N LEU A 11 -6.71 -0.52 2.56
CA LEU A 11 -6.27 -1.52 3.54
C LEU A 11 -5.61 -0.86 4.74
N ARG A 12 -4.83 0.19 4.48
CA ARG A 12 -4.20 0.93 5.57
C ARG A 12 -5.24 1.55 6.50
N LYS A 13 -6.23 2.19 5.91
CA LYS A 13 -7.28 2.84 6.70
C LYS A 13 -8.12 1.83 7.46
N GLN A 14 -8.41 0.69 6.83
CA GLN A 14 -9.14 -0.38 7.50
C GLN A 14 -8.35 -0.94 8.68
N ALA A 15 -7.04 -0.95 8.58
CA ALA A 15 -6.18 -1.40 9.67
C ALA A 15 -6.00 -0.34 10.75
N GLY A 16 -6.52 0.87 10.53
CA GLY A 16 -6.42 1.95 11.50
C GLY A 16 -5.03 2.59 11.56
N LEU A 17 -4.27 2.51 10.48
CA LEU A 17 -2.90 2.99 10.47
C LEU A 17 -2.77 4.29 9.67
N SER A 18 -1.89 5.18 10.17
CA SER A 18 -1.45 6.32 9.36
C SER A 18 -0.36 5.84 8.41
N GLN A 19 -0.01 6.69 7.43
CA GLN A 19 1.10 6.37 6.54
C GLN A 19 2.41 6.19 7.31
N VAL A 20 2.63 7.02 8.33
CA VAL A 20 3.84 6.92 9.14
C VAL A 20 3.87 5.60 9.89
N GLU A 21 2.74 5.20 10.47
CA GLU A 21 2.67 3.94 11.19
C GLU A 21 2.91 2.76 10.27
N LEU A 22 2.31 2.79 9.09
CA LEU A 22 2.54 1.72 8.13
C LEU A 22 4.00 1.68 7.69
N ALA A 23 4.61 2.84 7.49
CA ALA A 23 6.02 2.91 7.13
C ALA A 23 6.89 2.24 8.19
N GLU A 24 6.60 2.51 9.46
CA GLU A 24 7.37 1.93 10.54
C GLU A 24 7.19 0.42 10.61
N LEU A 25 5.96 -0.05 10.48
CA LEU A 25 5.68 -1.47 10.57
C LEU A 25 6.21 -2.27 9.39
N SER A 26 6.19 -1.67 8.21
CA SER A 26 6.59 -2.37 7.00
C SER A 26 8.07 -2.16 6.65
N HIS A 27 8.73 -1.22 7.31
CA HIS A 27 10.10 -0.80 6.99
C HIS A 27 10.20 -0.24 5.56
N ILE A 28 9.10 0.33 5.08
CA ILE A 28 9.04 1.00 3.78
C ILE A 28 8.91 2.49 4.05
N ARG A 29 9.66 3.30 3.32
CA ARG A 29 9.61 4.75 3.50
C ARG A 29 8.21 5.29 3.28
N GLN A 30 7.82 6.26 4.11
CA GLN A 30 6.51 6.90 3.95
C GLN A 30 6.34 7.50 2.56
N SER A 31 7.40 8.11 2.01
CA SER A 31 7.32 8.70 0.68
C SER A 31 6.98 7.64 -0.37
N ARG A 32 7.53 6.45 -0.24
CA ARG A 32 7.24 5.37 -1.16
C ARG A 32 5.79 4.91 -1.02
N ILE A 33 5.31 4.79 0.22
CA ILE A 33 3.92 4.44 0.47
C ILE A 33 3.00 5.47 -0.16
N SER A 34 3.31 6.75 0.02
CA SER A 34 2.53 7.82 -0.57
C SER A 34 2.50 7.73 -2.09
N GLU A 35 3.61 7.40 -2.70
CA GLU A 35 3.68 7.27 -4.16
C GLU A 35 2.78 6.15 -4.65
N PHE A 36 2.74 5.03 -3.94
CA PHE A 36 1.84 3.95 -4.31
C PHE A 36 0.38 4.34 -4.09
N GLU A 37 0.09 5.04 -3.00
CA GLU A 37 -1.29 5.41 -2.68
C GLU A 37 -1.84 6.45 -3.65
N THR A 38 -1.00 7.33 -4.16
CA THR A 38 -1.44 8.36 -5.10
C THR A 38 -1.40 7.89 -6.55
N GLY A 39 -0.88 6.70 -6.80
CA GLY A 39 -0.79 6.17 -8.16
C GLY A 39 0.42 6.66 -8.92
N ARG A 40 1.33 7.37 -8.28
CA ARG A 40 2.56 7.80 -8.94
C ARG A 40 3.38 6.61 -9.39
N TYR A 41 3.40 5.55 -8.57
CA TYR A 41 3.94 4.26 -8.96
C TYR A 41 2.84 3.22 -8.88
N SER A 42 2.75 2.38 -9.90
CA SER A 42 1.78 1.29 -9.91
C SER A 42 2.19 0.23 -8.89
N THR A 43 1.21 -0.32 -8.19
CA THR A 43 1.48 -1.43 -7.28
C THR A 43 1.93 -2.67 -8.03
N ALA A 44 1.63 -2.76 -9.33
CA ALA A 44 2.11 -3.87 -10.15
C ALA A 44 3.63 -3.84 -10.30
N ASN A 45 4.24 -2.68 -10.12
CA ASN A 45 5.71 -2.53 -10.19
C ASN A 45 6.38 -2.67 -8.85
N MET A 46 5.60 -2.92 -7.80
CA MET A 46 6.12 -3.11 -6.46
C MET A 46 6.91 -4.41 -6.39
N SER A 47 8.09 -4.37 -5.77
CA SER A 47 8.87 -5.60 -5.61
C SER A 47 8.12 -6.57 -4.70
N MET A 48 8.41 -7.86 -4.84
CA MET A 48 7.78 -8.87 -4.00
C MET A 48 8.11 -8.65 -2.53
N LYS A 49 9.34 -8.22 -2.24
CA LYS A 49 9.74 -7.95 -0.88
C LYS A 49 8.93 -6.81 -0.27
N THR A 50 8.77 -5.73 -1.04
CA THR A 50 7.98 -4.58 -0.59
C THR A 50 6.52 -5.00 -0.37
N ALA A 51 5.96 -5.73 -1.33
CA ALA A 51 4.57 -6.17 -1.23
C ALA A 51 4.38 -7.07 -0.01
N ALA A 52 5.31 -7.99 0.23
CA ALA A 52 5.23 -8.88 1.39
C ALA A 52 5.30 -8.12 2.69
N ASN A 53 6.19 -7.12 2.77
CA ASN A 53 6.33 -6.33 3.98
C ASN A 53 5.06 -5.52 4.26
N LEU A 54 4.49 -4.91 3.23
CA LEU A 54 3.26 -4.13 3.39
C LEU A 54 2.09 -5.04 3.76
N ALA A 55 1.96 -6.17 3.09
CA ALA A 55 0.87 -7.10 3.36
C ALA A 55 0.94 -7.61 4.80
N ARG A 56 2.14 -7.94 5.26
CA ARG A 56 2.31 -8.43 6.63
C ARG A 56 1.92 -7.36 7.63
N ALA A 57 2.34 -6.12 7.39
CA ALA A 57 2.01 -5.01 8.29
C ALA A 57 0.51 -4.75 8.32
N LEU A 58 -0.18 -5.00 7.22
CA LEU A 58 -1.62 -4.76 7.10
C LEU A 58 -2.46 -5.96 7.48
N GLY A 59 -1.85 -7.12 7.68
CA GLY A 59 -2.59 -8.35 7.92
C GLY A 59 -3.33 -8.82 6.69
N ALA A 60 -2.80 -8.53 5.51
CA ALA A 60 -3.42 -8.86 4.23
C ALA A 60 -2.48 -9.74 3.42
N HIS A 61 -2.95 -10.16 2.26
CA HIS A 61 -2.12 -10.89 1.30
C HIS A 61 -1.53 -9.92 0.29
N ALA A 62 -0.34 -10.26 -0.24
CA ALA A 62 0.34 -9.37 -1.17
C ALA A 62 -0.54 -9.05 -2.39
N GLU A 63 -1.28 -10.05 -2.87
CA GLU A 63 -2.15 -9.88 -4.02
C GLU A 63 -3.29 -8.91 -3.76
N ASP A 64 -3.64 -8.68 -2.49
CA ASP A 64 -4.69 -7.72 -2.15
C ASP A 64 -4.27 -6.28 -2.41
N LEU A 65 -2.98 -6.05 -2.63
CA LEU A 65 -2.47 -4.71 -2.89
C LEU A 65 -2.59 -4.32 -4.36
N LEU A 66 -2.85 -5.29 -5.23
CA LEU A 66 -2.92 -5.01 -6.66
C LEU A 66 -4.22 -4.29 -7.00
N GLU A 67 -4.10 -3.29 -7.86
CA GLU A 67 -5.27 -2.57 -8.33
C GLU A 67 -5.94 -3.37 -9.44
N ASP A 68 -7.26 -3.27 -9.51
CA ASP A 68 -8.01 -3.91 -10.58
C ASP A 68 -7.60 -3.27 -11.92
N GLY A 69 -7.32 -4.11 -12.89
CA GLY A 69 -6.96 -3.64 -14.22
C GLY A 69 -5.48 -3.41 -14.42
N GLU A 70 -4.65 -3.71 -13.45
CA GLU A 70 -3.20 -3.61 -13.58
C GLU A 70 -2.59 -4.88 -14.12
#